data_8f06f09b13ef41d6912ecd4cf6c3952c
#
_entry.id   8f06f09b13ef41d6912ecd4cf6c3952c
#
_cell.length_a   1.000
_cell.length_b   1.000
_cell.length_c   1.000
_cell.angle_alpha   90.00
_cell.angle_beta   90.00
_cell.angle_gamma   90.00
#
_symmetry.space_group_name_H-M   'P 1'
#
loop_
_entity.id
_entity.type
_entity.pdbx_description
1 polymer ?
#
loop_
_entity_poly.entity_id
_entity_poly.type
_entity_poly.pdbx_seq_one_letter_code
_entity_poly.pdbx_strand_id
1 'polypeptide(L)'
;MKVTSQERINVGDVSTEGRLRLDALFNIFQEMAVLHTHRAGFEIKDLLKSGKTWVLNRVVVQISKMPRLEETIDVYTWSRKIYRFKGLRDYEICAQGESIIRAASLWVYFNFEKVNFTIFFCSSY
;
A
#
# COMPACT_ATOMS: atom_id res chain seq x y z
N MET A 1 12.10 -8.93 4.09
CA MET A 1 12.78 -7.69 3.64
C MET A 1 11.91 -6.50 3.96
N LYS A 2 12.51 -5.48 4.54
CA LYS A 2 11.81 -4.22 4.86
C LYS A 2 12.21 -3.17 3.84
N VAL A 3 11.24 -2.53 3.23
CA VAL A 3 11.47 -1.48 2.24
C VAL A 3 11.08 -0.13 2.84
N THR A 4 11.92 0.86 2.62
CA THR A 4 11.67 2.22 3.12
C THR A 4 11.70 3.21 1.97
N SER A 5 10.90 4.26 2.10
CA SER A 5 10.89 5.39 1.17
C SER A 5 10.60 6.66 1.94
N GLN A 6 11.27 7.73 1.54
CA GLN A 6 10.99 9.04 2.10
C GLN A 6 10.07 9.80 1.16
N GLU A 7 8.98 10.31 1.68
CA GLU A 7 7.96 11.00 0.91
C GLU A 7 7.71 12.39 1.46
N ARG A 8 7.51 13.35 0.57
CA ARG A 8 7.08 14.68 0.95
C ARG A 8 5.59 14.83 0.67
N ILE A 9 4.86 15.39 1.61
CA ILE A 9 3.42 15.61 1.47
C ILE A 9 3.21 16.86 0.61
N ASN A 10 2.61 16.67 -0.55
CA ASN A 10 2.40 17.71 -1.56
C ASN A 10 0.99 18.31 -1.47
N VAL A 11 0.80 19.46 -2.09
CA VAL A 11 -0.47 20.17 -2.07
C VAL A 11 -1.62 19.34 -2.63
N GLY A 12 -1.33 18.47 -3.62
CA GLY A 12 -2.34 17.59 -4.21
C GLY A 12 -2.80 16.47 -3.30
N ASP A 13 -2.09 16.22 -2.20
CA ASP A 13 -2.33 15.10 -1.30
C ASP A 13 -3.13 15.49 -0.05
N VAL A 14 -3.38 16.77 0.16
CA VAL A 14 -3.96 17.27 1.39
C VAL A 14 -5.36 17.81 1.23
N SER A 15 -6.10 17.81 2.34
CA SER A 15 -7.40 18.44 2.43
C SER A 15 -7.26 19.97 2.57
N THR A 16 -8.38 20.68 2.61
CA THR A 16 -8.39 22.11 2.83
C THR A 16 -7.79 22.52 4.19
N GLU A 17 -7.65 21.56 5.10
CA GLU A 17 -7.02 21.76 6.41
C GLU A 17 -5.52 21.50 6.39
N GLY A 18 -4.96 21.15 5.23
CA GLY A 18 -3.53 20.90 5.08
C GLY A 18 -3.06 19.56 5.63
N ARG A 19 -3.95 18.60 5.83
CA ARG A 19 -3.60 17.25 6.29
C ARG A 19 -3.75 16.24 5.17
N LEU A 20 -2.92 15.22 5.21
CA LEU A 20 -2.95 14.14 4.21
C LEU A 20 -4.36 13.55 4.12
N ARG A 21 -4.88 13.42 2.89
CA ARG A 21 -6.17 12.75 2.67
C ARG A 21 -6.02 11.25 2.79
N LEU A 22 -7.09 10.57 3.19
CA LEU A 22 -7.10 9.12 3.35
C LEU A 22 -6.83 8.41 2.02
N ASP A 23 -7.39 8.89 0.92
CA ASP A 23 -7.15 8.32 -0.40
C ASP A 23 -5.68 8.45 -0.82
N ALA A 24 -5.04 9.56 -0.49
CA ALA A 24 -3.61 9.75 -0.75
C ALA A 24 -2.76 8.80 0.10
N LEU A 25 -3.16 8.56 1.34
CA LEU A 25 -2.49 7.59 2.21
C LEU A 25 -2.53 6.19 1.59
N PHE A 26 -3.69 5.76 1.09
CA PHE A 26 -3.83 4.46 0.45
C PHE A 26 -2.99 4.36 -0.83
N ASN A 27 -2.86 5.45 -1.58
CA ASN A 27 -1.96 5.47 -2.74
C ASN A 27 -0.51 5.25 -2.33
N ILE A 28 -0.08 5.86 -1.22
CA ILE A 28 1.27 5.64 -0.69
C ILE A 28 1.48 4.16 -0.36
N PHE A 29 0.51 3.53 0.30
CA PHE A 29 0.59 2.11 0.65
C PHE A 29 0.71 1.24 -0.59
N GLN A 30 -0.08 1.50 -1.62
CA GLN A 30 -0.05 0.71 -2.85
C GLN A 30 1.27 0.90 -3.61
N GLU A 31 1.76 2.12 -3.69
CA GLU A 31 3.04 2.39 -4.34
C GLU A 31 4.20 1.72 -3.62
N MET A 32 4.17 1.68 -2.28
CA MET A 32 5.18 0.98 -1.50
C MET A 32 5.14 -0.52 -1.72
N ALA A 33 3.96 -1.11 -1.88
CA ALA A 33 3.81 -2.52 -2.18
C ALA A 33 4.38 -2.84 -3.56
N VAL A 34 4.12 -1.99 -4.56
CA VAL A 34 4.68 -2.12 -5.90
C VAL A 34 6.20 -2.02 -5.87
N LEU A 35 6.74 -1.06 -5.13
CA LEU A 35 8.18 -0.88 -4.98
C LEU A 35 8.84 -2.12 -4.37
N HIS A 36 8.23 -2.70 -3.35
CA HIS A 36 8.73 -3.93 -2.75
C HIS A 36 8.72 -5.09 -3.74
N THR A 37 7.62 -5.24 -4.47
CA THR A 37 7.49 -6.29 -5.48
C THR A 37 8.57 -6.14 -6.55
N HIS A 38 8.80 -4.93 -7.01
CA HIS A 38 9.84 -4.63 -7.98
C HIS A 38 11.24 -4.98 -7.45
N ARG A 39 11.55 -4.57 -6.22
CA ARG A 39 12.85 -4.87 -5.59
C ARG A 39 13.06 -6.35 -5.33
N ALA A 40 11.98 -7.10 -5.20
CA ALA A 40 12.04 -8.55 -5.04
C ALA A 40 12.20 -9.29 -6.38
N GLY A 41 12.32 -8.57 -7.49
CA GLY A 41 12.54 -9.14 -8.81
C GLY A 41 11.28 -9.41 -9.62
N PHE A 42 10.12 -8.93 -9.18
CA PHE A 42 8.85 -9.12 -9.87
C PHE A 42 8.35 -7.78 -10.42
N GLU A 43 8.03 -7.76 -11.69
CA GLU A 43 7.43 -6.59 -12.33
C GLU A 43 5.92 -6.76 -12.38
N ILE A 44 5.18 -5.74 -11.93
CA ILE A 44 3.72 -5.76 -11.93
C ILE A 44 3.20 -5.92 -13.37
N LYS A 45 3.80 -5.24 -14.33
CA LYS A 45 3.38 -5.35 -15.73
C LYS A 45 3.51 -6.78 -16.27
N ASP A 46 4.51 -7.54 -15.82
CA ASP A 46 4.69 -8.94 -16.24
C ASP A 46 3.64 -9.84 -15.61
N LEU A 47 3.27 -9.58 -14.36
CA LEU A 47 2.18 -10.29 -13.71
C LEU A 47 0.86 -10.03 -14.43
N LEU A 48 0.59 -8.78 -14.79
CA LEU A 48 -0.63 -8.41 -15.50
C LEU A 48 -0.69 -9.05 -16.90
N LYS A 49 0.44 -9.14 -17.60
CA LYS A 49 0.50 -9.82 -18.90
C LYS A 49 0.15 -11.29 -18.80
N SER A 50 0.49 -11.93 -17.69
CA SER A 50 0.15 -13.34 -17.46
C SER A 50 -1.26 -13.54 -16.93
N GLY A 51 -2.05 -12.44 -16.79
CA GLY A 51 -3.41 -12.48 -16.28
C GLY A 51 -3.49 -12.63 -14.77
N LYS A 52 -2.42 -12.30 -14.06
CA LYS A 52 -2.31 -12.49 -12.61
C LYS A 52 -1.88 -11.21 -11.93
N THR A 53 -2.37 -10.97 -10.73
CA THR A 53 -1.93 -9.84 -9.91
C THR A 53 -2.30 -10.02 -8.44
N TRP A 54 -1.68 -9.22 -7.59
CA TRP A 54 -2.08 -9.07 -6.21
C TRP A 54 -3.08 -7.93 -6.08
N VAL A 55 -4.17 -8.16 -5.37
CA VAL A 55 -5.22 -7.18 -5.14
C VAL A 55 -5.36 -6.94 -3.64
N LEU A 56 -5.40 -5.68 -3.24
CA LEU A 56 -5.64 -5.32 -1.85
C LEU A 56 -7.08 -5.66 -1.49
N ASN A 57 -7.24 -6.59 -0.53
CA ASN A 57 -8.55 -7.06 -0.11
C ASN A 57 -9.02 -6.33 1.16
N ARG A 58 -8.13 -6.14 2.11
CA ARG A 58 -8.48 -5.54 3.41
C ARG A 58 -7.28 -4.80 3.96
N VAL A 59 -7.54 -3.65 4.57
CA VAL A 59 -6.52 -2.91 5.30
C VAL A 59 -7.14 -2.38 6.60
N VAL A 60 -6.38 -2.50 7.68
CA VAL A 60 -6.72 -1.91 8.98
C VAL A 60 -5.65 -0.88 9.27
N VAL A 61 -6.06 0.35 9.50
CA VAL A 61 -5.15 1.47 9.69
C VAL A 61 -5.38 2.08 11.06
N GLN A 62 -4.29 2.24 11.82
CA GLN A 62 -4.31 2.93 13.08
C GLN A 62 -3.57 4.25 12.90
N ILE A 63 -4.28 5.35 13.08
CA ILE A 63 -3.77 6.69 12.83
C ILE A 63 -3.72 7.45 14.15
N SER A 64 -2.50 7.79 14.59
CA SER A 64 -2.32 8.67 15.75
C SER A 64 -2.42 10.12 15.31
N LYS A 65 -1.88 10.42 14.12
CA LYS A 65 -1.82 11.76 13.59
C LYS A 65 -1.60 11.70 12.08
N MET A 66 -2.35 12.51 11.32
CA MET A 66 -2.12 12.62 9.89
C MET A 66 -1.00 13.60 9.60
N PRO A 67 -0.10 13.27 8.64
CA PRO A 67 0.93 14.21 8.21
C PRO A 67 0.33 15.48 7.62
N ARG A 68 1.10 16.55 7.69
CA ARG A 68 0.71 17.87 7.17
C ARG A 68 1.41 18.19 5.86
N LEU A 69 0.86 19.17 5.15
CA LEU A 69 1.47 19.74 3.95
C LEU A 69 2.94 20.10 4.20
N GLU A 70 3.80 19.73 3.24
CA GLU A 70 5.24 19.98 3.25
C GLU A 70 6.04 19.14 4.24
N GLU A 71 5.38 18.38 5.10
CA GLU A 71 6.06 17.48 6.02
C GLU A 71 6.68 16.31 5.24
N THR A 72 7.90 15.92 5.64
CA THR A 72 8.56 14.75 5.09
C THR A 72 8.32 13.57 6.02
N ILE A 73 7.89 12.46 5.44
CA ILE A 73 7.61 11.23 6.20
C ILE A 73 8.49 10.10 5.72
N ASP A 74 8.76 9.16 6.62
CA ASP A 74 9.42 7.91 6.29
C ASP A 74 8.38 6.80 6.27
N VAL A 75 8.27 6.12 5.14
CA VAL A 75 7.29 5.04 4.95
C VAL A 75 8.04 3.72 4.92
N TYR A 76 7.59 2.79 5.74
CA TYR A 76 8.15 1.43 5.81
C TYR A 76 7.08 0.42 5.44
N THR A 77 7.48 -0.62 4.72
CA THR A 77 6.62 -1.76 4.45
C THR A 77 7.41 -3.06 4.48
N TRP A 78 6.77 -4.12 4.89
CA TRP A 78 7.35 -5.46 4.87
C TRP A 78 6.25 -6.50 4.72
N SER A 79 6.62 -7.61 4.08
CA SER A 79 5.74 -8.76 3.98
C SER A 79 5.86 -9.55 5.29
N ARG A 80 4.75 -9.72 5.99
CA ARG A 80 4.75 -10.44 7.25
C ARG A 80 4.62 -11.95 7.04
N LYS A 81 3.78 -12.35 6.08
CA LYS A 81 3.57 -13.76 5.77
C LYS A 81 2.93 -13.89 4.40
N ILE A 82 3.35 -14.92 3.65
CA ILE A 82 2.73 -15.27 2.38
C ILE A 82 2.34 -16.75 2.46
N TYR A 83 1.08 -17.06 2.14
CA TYR A 83 0.61 -18.43 2.03
C TYR A 83 -0.39 -18.55 0.89
N ARG A 84 -0.07 -19.46 -0.05
CA ARG A 84 -0.89 -19.77 -1.24
C ARG A 84 -1.29 -18.49 -1.98
N PHE A 85 -2.57 -18.08 -1.82
CA PHE A 85 -3.15 -16.96 -2.56
C PHE A 85 -3.24 -15.69 -1.72
N LYS A 86 -2.69 -15.68 -0.50
CA LYS A 86 -2.81 -14.56 0.42
C LYS A 86 -1.46 -14.07 0.88
N GLY A 87 -1.34 -12.76 1.02
CA GLY A 87 -0.15 -12.13 1.56
C GLY A 87 -0.54 -11.11 2.62
N LEU A 88 0.13 -11.17 3.76
CA LEU A 88 -0.03 -10.19 4.82
C LEU A 88 1.12 -9.21 4.75
N ARG A 89 0.80 -7.92 4.69
CA ARG A 89 1.78 -6.85 4.59
C ARG A 89 1.47 -5.78 5.60
N ASP A 90 2.51 -5.34 6.29
CA ASP A 90 2.41 -4.27 7.26
C ASP A 90 3.06 -2.99 6.71
N TYR A 91 2.59 -1.86 7.23
CA TYR A 91 3.13 -0.54 6.91
C TYR A 91 3.31 0.24 8.20
N GLU A 92 4.30 1.12 8.18
CA GLU A 92 4.49 2.08 9.25
C GLU A 92 4.93 3.41 8.65
N ILE A 93 4.35 4.49 9.11
CA ILE A 93 4.74 5.83 8.71
C ILE A 93 5.23 6.59 9.93
N CYS A 94 6.43 7.16 9.81
CA CYS A 94 7.06 7.96 10.84
C CYS A 94 7.26 9.38 10.35
N ALA A 95 7.08 10.33 11.23
CA ALA A 95 7.39 11.74 11.00
C ALA A 95 8.26 12.21 12.15
N GLN A 96 9.41 12.78 11.82
CA GLN A 96 10.37 13.28 12.81
C GLN A 96 10.76 12.21 13.85
N GLY A 97 10.93 10.98 13.38
CA GLY A 97 11.31 9.85 14.24
C GLY A 97 10.18 9.25 15.06
N GLU A 98 8.97 9.78 14.96
CA GLU A 98 7.81 9.30 15.69
C GLU A 98 6.90 8.48 14.77
N SER A 99 6.47 7.31 15.22
CA SER A 99 5.50 6.49 14.50
C SER A 99 4.11 7.12 14.61
N ILE A 100 3.54 7.53 13.50
CA ILE A 100 2.25 8.23 13.48
C ILE A 100 1.13 7.39 12.86
N ILE A 101 1.47 6.45 11.98
CA ILE A 101 0.48 5.59 11.32
C ILE A 101 1.04 4.18 11.25
N ARG A 102 0.19 3.20 11.54
CA ARG A 102 0.49 1.78 11.34
C ARG A 102 -0.67 1.14 10.62
N ALA A 103 -0.37 0.19 9.74
CA ALA A 103 -1.39 -0.52 8.98
C ALA A 103 -1.02 -1.97 8.81
N ALA A 104 -2.05 -2.80 8.76
CA ALA A 104 -1.94 -4.22 8.42
C ALA A 104 -2.87 -4.47 7.25
N SER A 105 -2.37 -5.13 6.20
CA SER A 105 -3.14 -5.37 4.99
C SER A 105 -3.13 -6.83 4.60
N LEU A 106 -4.21 -7.24 3.94
CA LEU A 106 -4.37 -8.54 3.34
C LEU A 106 -4.48 -8.35 1.83
N TRP A 107 -3.59 -9.02 1.11
CA TRP A 107 -3.57 -9.03 -0.35
C TRP A 107 -3.96 -10.42 -0.82
N VAL A 108 -4.68 -10.47 -1.94
CA VAL A 108 -5.12 -11.71 -2.55
C VAL A 108 -4.56 -11.79 -3.96
N TYR A 109 -4.04 -12.96 -4.31
CA TYR A 109 -3.48 -13.22 -5.63
C TYR A 109 -4.57 -13.76 -6.55
N PHE A 110 -4.85 -13.02 -7.61
CA PHE A 110 -5.88 -13.36 -8.57
C PHE A 110 -5.31 -13.74 -9.92
N ASN A 111 -5.99 -14.69 -10.56
CA ASN A 111 -5.80 -14.98 -11.98
C ASN A 111 -7.03 -14.46 -12.71
N PHE A 112 -6.89 -13.36 -13.44
CA PHE A 112 -7.98 -12.71 -14.15
C PHE A 112 -8.66 -13.59 -15.19
N GLU A 113 -7.93 -14.54 -15.76
CA GLU A 113 -8.48 -15.43 -16.78
C GLU A 113 -9.48 -16.42 -16.20
N LYS A 114 -9.44 -16.64 -14.88
CA LYS A 114 -10.26 -17.64 -14.20
C LYS A 114 -11.36 -17.07 -13.34
N VAL A 115 -11.38 -15.75 -13.10
CA VAL A 115 -12.40 -15.10 -12.29
C VAL A 115 -13.20 -14.13 -13.14
N ASN A 116 -14.48 -13.98 -12.82
CA ASN A 116 -15.28 -13.02 -13.54
C ASN A 116 -15.07 -11.61 -12.98
N PHE A 117 -15.46 -10.64 -13.78
CA PHE A 117 -15.23 -9.25 -13.52
C PHE A 117 -15.91 -8.73 -12.24
N THR A 118 -17.05 -9.29 -11.89
CA THR A 118 -17.80 -8.91 -10.68
C THR A 118 -17.00 -9.21 -9.41
N ILE A 119 -16.35 -10.37 -9.37
CA ILE A 119 -15.52 -10.76 -8.22
C ILE A 119 -14.34 -9.80 -8.08
N PHE A 120 -13.76 -9.38 -9.19
CA PHE A 120 -12.66 -8.44 -9.18
C PHE A 120 -13.03 -7.11 -8.50
N PHE A 121 -14.20 -6.55 -8.82
CA PHE A 121 -14.65 -5.32 -8.19
C PHE A 121 -14.89 -5.46 -6.68
N CYS A 122 -15.45 -6.57 -6.25
CA CYS A 122 -15.71 -6.82 -4.84
C CYS A 122 -14.41 -6.90 -4.03
N SER A 123 -13.33 -7.36 -4.63
CA SER A 123 -12.05 -7.54 -3.94
C SER A 123 -11.17 -6.30 -3.90
N SER A 124 -11.52 -5.22 -4.60
CA SER A 124 -10.71 -4.00 -4.64
C SER A 124 -10.90 -3.11 -3.41
N TYR A 125 -11.65 -3.55 -2.44
CA TYR A 125 -11.81 -2.84 -1.16
C TYR A 125 -11.54 -3.76 -0.01
#